data_c9c2244b893e815f12f6dfe0147ddbda
#
_entry.id   c9c2244b893e815f12f6dfe0147ddbda
#
_cell.length_a   1.000
_cell.length_b   1.000
_cell.length_c   1.000
_cell.angle_alpha   90.00
_cell.angle_beta   90.00
_cell.angle_gamma   90.00
#
_symmetry.space_group_name_H-M   'P 1'
#
loop_
_entity.id
_entity.type
_entity.pdbx_description
1 polymer ?
#
loop_
_entity_poly.entity_id
_entity_poly.type
_entity_poly.pdbx_seq_one_letter_code
_entity_poly.pdbx_strand_id
1 'polypeptide(L)'
;MYWLIENEEQLKVLLNSGFKEAFVEVIPYNDTIHPTLNKVSLVYIRPIHAHKGFMVCVTHNESLNALDTDVYTLLSKFDVLYCRDKKEILHYYSLKTLYDITAPPHTYIRPTTKAHEIFYNQHKDEICVNAIIPIVKHYELCEHIFEDLKANINREKTKYDEFFNTKVSLVFNYLERNGIQIHKPTFEEHFHKIDGERAYTQYNLRTTTTRPSNKFKNVNYAALSHKNGCRKSFIPSNGIFVDIDISAYHPSLSCRLIDYNFPSVDIHSHLQALYKV
;
A
#
# COMPACT_ATOMS: atom_id res chain seq x y z
N MET A 1 15.92 -23.06 -7.76
CA MET A 1 17.17 -22.35 -7.38
C MET A 1 16.97 -20.88 -7.72
N TYR A 2 17.08 -19.97 -6.78
CA TYR A 2 16.97 -18.52 -6.95
C TYR A 2 18.35 -17.86 -6.87
N TRP A 3 18.44 -16.61 -7.26
CA TRP A 3 19.69 -15.86 -7.17
C TRP A 3 19.60 -14.94 -5.95
N LEU A 4 20.49 -15.21 -4.99
CA LEU A 4 20.62 -14.44 -3.76
C LEU A 4 21.71 -13.39 -3.91
N ILE A 5 21.39 -12.16 -3.54
CA ILE A 5 22.33 -11.03 -3.52
C ILE A 5 22.50 -10.61 -2.08
N GLU A 6 23.69 -10.82 -1.55
CA GLU A 6 24.04 -10.60 -0.15
C GLU A 6 25.20 -9.61 0.04
N ASN A 7 25.81 -9.18 -1.05
CA ASN A 7 26.96 -8.29 -1.03
C ASN A 7 27.03 -7.40 -2.28
N GLU A 8 27.90 -6.38 -2.21
CA GLU A 8 28.08 -5.39 -3.28
C GLU A 8 28.56 -5.97 -4.60
N GLU A 9 29.39 -7.02 -4.60
CA GLU A 9 29.91 -7.61 -5.85
C GLU A 9 28.77 -8.26 -6.64
N GLN A 10 27.92 -9.03 -5.95
CA GLN A 10 26.74 -9.63 -6.56
C GLN A 10 25.74 -8.56 -7.04
N LEU A 11 25.57 -7.48 -6.26
CA LEU A 11 24.73 -6.36 -6.64
C LEU A 11 25.23 -5.66 -7.90
N LYS A 12 26.56 -5.47 -8.04
CA LYS A 12 27.19 -4.91 -9.25
C LYS A 12 26.94 -5.77 -10.48
N VAL A 13 26.88 -7.09 -10.36
CA VAL A 13 26.53 -7.98 -11.49
C VAL A 13 25.11 -7.67 -11.98
N LEU A 14 24.16 -7.53 -11.08
CA LEU A 14 22.78 -7.19 -11.44
C LEU A 14 22.68 -5.76 -12.01
N LEU A 15 23.42 -4.81 -11.44
CA LEU A 15 23.51 -3.43 -11.94
C LEU A 15 24.01 -3.34 -13.39
N ASN A 16 24.91 -4.23 -13.78
CA ASN A 16 25.54 -4.26 -15.12
C ASN A 16 24.80 -5.18 -16.10
N SER A 17 23.73 -5.85 -15.68
CA SER A 17 22.99 -6.82 -16.51
C SER A 17 22.25 -6.21 -17.70
N GLY A 18 22.05 -4.88 -17.71
CA GLY A 18 21.37 -4.17 -18.81
C GLY A 18 19.85 -4.34 -18.82
N PHE A 19 19.25 -4.99 -17.81
CA PHE A 19 17.79 -5.07 -17.69
C PHE A 19 17.18 -3.69 -17.53
N LYS A 20 16.10 -3.42 -18.29
CA LYS A 20 15.40 -2.13 -18.31
C LYS A 20 14.08 -2.15 -17.53
N GLU A 21 13.44 -3.30 -17.49
CA GLU A 21 12.14 -3.48 -16.88
C GLU A 21 12.16 -4.67 -15.92
N ALA A 22 11.59 -4.48 -14.73
CA ALA A 22 11.46 -5.56 -13.75
C ALA A 22 10.16 -5.44 -12.97
N PHE A 23 9.71 -6.57 -12.42
CA PHE A 23 8.73 -6.59 -11.33
C PHE A 23 9.48 -6.55 -10.00
N VAL A 24 8.95 -5.79 -9.03
CA VAL A 24 9.56 -5.62 -7.71
C VAL A 24 8.53 -5.82 -6.60
N GLU A 25 8.95 -6.53 -5.57
CA GLU A 25 8.26 -6.62 -4.28
C GLU A 25 9.22 -6.26 -3.15
N VAL A 26 8.73 -5.54 -2.16
CA VAL A 26 9.47 -5.20 -0.95
C VAL A 26 8.86 -5.95 0.22
N ILE A 27 9.69 -6.69 0.94
CA ILE A 27 9.27 -7.47 2.10
C ILE A 27 9.74 -6.72 3.35
N PRO A 28 8.79 -6.21 4.15
CA PRO A 28 9.13 -5.49 5.38
C PRO A 28 9.78 -6.42 6.40
N TYR A 29 10.52 -5.85 7.33
CA TYR A 29 11.11 -6.61 8.44
C TYR A 29 10.04 -7.24 9.34
N ASN A 30 8.96 -6.51 9.57
CA ASN A 30 7.87 -6.90 10.45
C ASN A 30 6.51 -6.40 9.90
N ASP A 31 5.55 -7.28 9.67
CA ASP A 31 4.24 -6.93 9.11
C ASP A 31 3.30 -6.24 10.11
N THR A 32 3.62 -6.28 11.39
CA THR A 32 2.80 -5.61 12.41
C THR A 32 3.19 -4.17 12.68
N ILE A 33 4.34 -3.73 12.14
CA ILE A 33 4.84 -2.36 12.27
C ILE A 33 4.39 -1.55 11.04
N HIS A 34 3.91 -0.34 11.28
CA HIS A 34 3.55 0.56 10.18
C HIS A 34 4.77 0.82 9.27
N PRO A 35 4.64 0.82 7.93
CA PRO A 35 5.78 0.94 7.00
C PRO A 35 6.68 2.15 7.26
N THR A 36 6.11 3.28 7.69
CA THR A 36 6.88 4.50 8.04
C THR A 36 7.83 4.30 9.22
N LEU A 37 7.55 3.34 10.10
CA LEU A 37 8.35 3.01 11.29
C LEU A 37 9.13 1.71 11.13
N ASN A 38 8.99 1.05 10.00
CA ASN A 38 9.54 -0.26 9.70
C ASN A 38 10.78 -0.13 8.80
N LYS A 39 11.48 -1.23 8.63
CA LYS A 39 12.61 -1.35 7.70
C LYS A 39 12.37 -2.48 6.72
N VAL A 40 13.16 -2.52 5.65
CA VAL A 40 13.10 -3.56 4.63
C VAL A 40 13.89 -4.77 5.10
N SER A 41 13.34 -5.96 4.94
CA SER A 41 14.05 -7.23 5.13
C SER A 41 14.67 -7.71 3.82
N LEU A 42 13.85 -7.83 2.79
CA LEU A 42 14.25 -8.35 1.47
C LEU A 42 13.63 -7.50 0.36
N VAL A 43 14.29 -7.47 -0.79
CA VAL A 43 13.72 -6.95 -2.04
C VAL A 43 13.79 -8.03 -3.09
N TYR A 44 12.63 -8.40 -3.63
CA TYR A 44 12.53 -9.28 -4.78
C TYR A 44 12.53 -8.46 -6.06
N ILE A 45 13.35 -8.86 -7.04
CA ILE A 45 13.47 -8.22 -8.35
C ILE A 45 13.39 -9.29 -9.43
N ARG A 46 12.40 -9.18 -10.29
CA ARG A 46 12.18 -10.09 -11.42
C ARG A 46 12.27 -9.33 -12.73
N PRO A 47 13.41 -9.31 -13.42
CA PRO A 47 13.49 -8.74 -14.75
C PRO A 47 12.50 -9.43 -15.68
N ILE A 48 11.76 -8.67 -16.49
CA ILE A 48 10.60 -9.20 -17.24
C ILE A 48 10.99 -10.31 -18.22
N HIS A 49 12.18 -10.23 -18.79
CA HIS A 49 12.68 -11.23 -19.75
C HIS A 49 13.63 -12.27 -19.15
N ALA A 50 13.84 -12.25 -17.83
CA ALA A 50 14.66 -13.27 -17.18
C ALA A 50 13.83 -14.51 -16.82
N HIS A 51 14.49 -15.65 -16.68
CA HIS A 51 13.82 -16.90 -16.28
C HIS A 51 13.63 -17.02 -14.77
N LYS A 52 14.29 -16.20 -13.97
CA LYS A 52 14.26 -16.24 -12.50
C LYS A 52 14.41 -14.85 -11.91
N GLY A 53 13.87 -14.67 -10.71
CA GLY A 53 14.04 -13.47 -9.92
C GLY A 53 15.30 -13.51 -9.05
N PHE A 54 15.59 -12.35 -8.48
CA PHE A 54 16.68 -12.12 -7.54
C PHE A 54 16.06 -11.76 -6.18
N MET A 55 16.64 -12.33 -5.11
CA MET A 55 16.37 -11.86 -3.74
C MET A 55 17.56 -11.05 -3.27
N VAL A 56 17.31 -9.79 -2.93
CA VAL A 56 18.30 -8.87 -2.38
C VAL A 56 18.10 -8.76 -0.88
N CYS A 57 19.10 -9.13 -0.09
CA CYS A 57 19.06 -9.04 1.36
C CYS A 57 19.41 -7.62 1.82
N VAL A 58 18.53 -7.05 2.66
CA VAL A 58 18.73 -5.72 3.26
C VAL A 58 18.95 -5.85 4.77
N THR A 59 17.99 -6.44 5.51
CA THR A 59 18.12 -6.67 6.95
C THR A 59 17.54 -8.04 7.37
N HIS A 60 17.75 -9.06 6.54
CA HIS A 60 17.24 -10.40 6.83
C HIS A 60 18.21 -11.18 7.75
N ASN A 61 17.65 -11.93 8.73
CA ASN A 61 18.48 -12.62 9.74
C ASN A 61 19.26 -13.83 9.22
N GLU A 62 18.84 -14.40 8.08
CA GLU A 62 19.42 -15.61 7.51
C GLU A 62 20.72 -15.36 6.75
N SER A 63 21.00 -14.10 6.37
CA SER A 63 22.16 -13.80 5.54
C SER A 63 22.86 -12.50 5.90
N LEU A 64 24.06 -12.29 5.35
CA LEU A 64 24.74 -11.00 5.34
C LEU A 64 23.94 -10.01 4.51
N ASN A 65 23.78 -8.79 5.01
CA ASN A 65 22.91 -7.82 4.39
C ASN A 65 23.61 -6.97 3.35
N ALA A 66 22.92 -6.74 2.23
CA ALA A 66 23.27 -5.69 1.28
C ALA A 66 23.00 -4.31 1.91
N LEU A 67 23.65 -3.28 1.36
CA LEU A 67 23.42 -1.91 1.80
C LEU A 67 22.13 -1.37 1.17
N ASP A 68 21.25 -0.83 2.00
CA ASP A 68 19.95 -0.28 1.56
C ASP A 68 20.11 0.83 0.50
N THR A 69 21.14 1.66 0.66
CA THR A 69 21.50 2.71 -0.32
C THR A 69 21.81 2.15 -1.70
N ASP A 70 22.51 1.03 -1.77
CA ASP A 70 22.85 0.39 -3.05
C ASP A 70 21.62 -0.23 -3.72
N VAL A 71 20.68 -0.75 -2.93
CA VAL A 71 19.40 -1.24 -3.43
C VAL A 71 18.58 -0.11 -4.06
N TYR A 72 18.54 1.06 -3.45
CA TYR A 72 17.89 2.24 -4.04
C TYR A 72 18.54 2.62 -5.38
N THR A 73 19.87 2.63 -5.44
CA THR A 73 20.63 2.91 -6.67
C THR A 73 20.32 1.89 -7.76
N LEU A 74 20.26 0.61 -7.40
CA LEU A 74 19.85 -0.46 -8.31
C LEU A 74 18.46 -0.23 -8.88
N LEU A 75 17.47 -0.04 -8.01
CA LEU A 75 16.07 0.13 -8.43
C LEU A 75 15.88 1.39 -9.30
N SER A 76 16.66 2.43 -9.04
CA SER A 76 16.62 3.69 -9.81
C SER A 76 17.15 3.56 -11.24
N LYS A 77 17.86 2.49 -11.59
CA LYS A 77 18.37 2.25 -12.95
C LYS A 77 17.37 1.60 -13.91
N PHE A 78 16.28 1.07 -13.39
CA PHE A 78 15.24 0.52 -14.25
C PHE A 78 14.39 1.65 -14.86
N ASP A 79 14.08 1.52 -16.13
CA ASP A 79 13.21 2.46 -16.84
C ASP A 79 11.76 2.32 -16.36
N VAL A 80 11.33 1.08 -16.04
CA VAL A 80 10.03 0.77 -15.44
C VAL A 80 10.18 -0.33 -14.40
N LEU A 81 9.57 -0.09 -13.24
CA LEU A 81 9.42 -1.07 -12.16
C LEU A 81 7.94 -1.38 -11.96
N TYR A 82 7.50 -2.55 -12.36
CA TYR A 82 6.14 -3.03 -12.10
C TYR A 82 6.03 -3.55 -10.67
N CYS A 83 4.92 -3.30 -10.03
CA CYS A 83 4.70 -3.74 -8.66
C CYS A 83 3.22 -4.04 -8.37
N ARG A 84 3.00 -4.74 -7.28
CA ARG A 84 1.66 -5.06 -6.79
C ARG A 84 1.01 -3.93 -5.98
N ASP A 85 1.79 -3.20 -5.21
CA ASP A 85 1.32 -2.08 -4.38
C ASP A 85 2.37 -0.96 -4.38
N LYS A 86 2.22 -0.04 -5.34
CA LYS A 86 3.09 1.12 -5.48
C LYS A 86 3.15 1.96 -4.20
N LYS A 87 2.00 2.16 -3.57
CA LYS A 87 1.89 2.95 -2.36
C LYS A 87 2.74 2.37 -1.23
N GLU A 88 2.76 1.05 -1.08
CA GLU A 88 3.54 0.37 -0.05
C GLU A 88 5.05 0.50 -0.31
N ILE A 89 5.51 0.27 -1.54
CA ILE A 89 6.93 0.40 -1.89
C ILE A 89 7.44 1.83 -1.67
N LEU A 90 6.61 2.83 -1.95
CA LEU A 90 6.97 4.24 -1.76
C LEU A 90 7.22 4.63 -0.29
N HIS A 91 6.83 3.83 0.68
CA HIS A 91 7.24 4.04 2.08
C HIS A 91 8.73 3.83 2.28
N TYR A 92 9.33 2.91 1.53
CA TYR A 92 10.73 2.50 1.67
C TYR A 92 11.62 3.17 0.62
N TYR A 93 11.17 3.21 -0.63
CA TYR A 93 11.94 3.70 -1.77
C TYR A 93 11.16 4.74 -2.58
N SER A 94 11.66 5.98 -2.60
CA SER A 94 11.04 7.09 -3.34
C SER A 94 11.38 7.01 -4.84
N LEU A 95 10.82 6.03 -5.54
CA LEU A 95 11.07 5.73 -6.94
C LEU A 95 10.02 6.35 -7.86
N LYS A 96 10.48 7.03 -8.92
CA LYS A 96 9.59 7.62 -9.93
C LYS A 96 9.10 6.61 -10.98
N THR A 97 9.86 5.54 -11.18
CA THR A 97 9.66 4.52 -12.22
C THR A 97 8.67 3.43 -11.84
N LEU A 98 8.10 3.47 -10.62
CA LEU A 98 7.13 2.48 -10.14
C LEU A 98 5.79 2.59 -10.86
N TYR A 99 5.30 1.43 -11.32
CA TYR A 99 3.98 1.28 -11.91
C TYR A 99 3.23 0.12 -11.25
N ASP A 100 2.10 0.42 -10.61
CA ASP A 100 1.21 -0.58 -10.01
C ASP A 100 0.40 -1.27 -11.10
N ILE A 101 0.57 -2.60 -11.23
CA ILE A 101 -0.11 -3.40 -12.26
C ILE A 101 -1.38 -4.09 -11.75
N THR A 102 -1.75 -3.90 -10.49
CA THR A 102 -2.96 -4.51 -9.92
C THR A 102 -4.21 -3.64 -10.05
N ALA A 103 -4.07 -2.39 -10.46
CA ALA A 103 -5.23 -1.56 -10.80
C ALA A 103 -5.85 -2.06 -12.11
N PRO A 104 -7.13 -2.13 -12.31
CA PRO A 104 -8.23 -1.30 -11.86
C PRO A 104 -9.33 -2.06 -11.11
N PRO A 105 -10.34 -1.34 -10.52
CA PRO A 105 -11.42 -1.95 -9.75
C PRO A 105 -12.36 -2.86 -10.54
N HIS A 106 -12.36 -2.81 -11.88
CA HIS A 106 -13.29 -3.59 -12.72
C HIS A 106 -12.88 -5.06 -12.86
N THR A 107 -11.61 -5.34 -12.73
CA THR A 107 -11.08 -6.71 -12.62
C THR A 107 -10.68 -6.89 -11.16
N TYR A 108 -11.61 -7.43 -10.38
CA TYR A 108 -11.40 -7.70 -8.96
C TYR A 108 -10.28 -8.75 -8.76
N ILE A 109 -9.07 -8.34 -9.00
CA ILE A 109 -7.90 -9.10 -8.57
C ILE A 109 -7.60 -8.61 -7.17
N ARG A 110 -7.95 -9.44 -6.17
CA ARG A 110 -7.54 -9.18 -4.80
C ARG A 110 -6.02 -8.99 -4.80
N PRO A 111 -5.48 -7.99 -4.11
CA PRO A 111 -4.03 -7.86 -3.93
C PRO A 111 -3.45 -9.06 -3.17
N THR A 112 -4.30 -9.81 -2.48
CA THR A 112 -3.99 -11.06 -1.81
C THR A 112 -4.23 -12.20 -2.80
N THR A 113 -3.18 -12.77 -3.34
CA THR A 113 -3.26 -13.98 -4.15
C THR A 113 -3.55 -15.18 -3.24
N LYS A 114 -4.00 -16.30 -3.82
CA LYS A 114 -4.13 -17.55 -3.08
C LYS A 114 -2.80 -17.98 -2.45
N ALA A 115 -1.69 -17.69 -3.11
CA ALA A 115 -0.35 -17.92 -2.60
C ALA A 115 -0.07 -17.15 -1.31
N HIS A 116 -0.50 -15.89 -1.21
CA HIS A 116 -0.43 -15.11 0.04
C HIS A 116 -1.22 -15.76 1.17
N GLU A 117 -2.46 -16.18 0.89
CA GLU A 117 -3.31 -16.78 1.92
C GLU A 117 -2.67 -18.07 2.46
N ILE A 118 -2.10 -18.89 1.58
CA ILE A 118 -1.37 -20.10 1.98
C ILE A 118 -0.14 -19.74 2.80
N PHE A 119 0.68 -18.79 2.33
CA PHE A 119 1.88 -18.35 3.03
C PHE A 119 1.56 -17.82 4.43
N TYR A 120 0.56 -16.94 4.55
CA TYR A 120 0.13 -16.40 5.84
C TYR A 120 -0.42 -17.47 6.78
N ASN A 121 -1.15 -18.45 6.28
CA ASN A 121 -1.66 -19.54 7.11
C ASN A 121 -0.54 -20.46 7.61
N GLN A 122 0.51 -20.68 6.82
CA GLN A 122 1.65 -21.50 7.19
C GLN A 122 2.59 -20.82 8.20
N HIS A 123 2.69 -19.50 8.15
CA HIS A 123 3.64 -18.70 8.94
C HIS A 123 2.97 -17.72 9.91
N LYS A 124 1.69 -17.94 10.28
CA LYS A 124 0.91 -16.97 11.07
C LYS A 124 1.52 -16.62 12.42
N ASP A 125 2.29 -17.52 13.01
CA ASP A 125 2.95 -17.33 14.30
C ASP A 125 4.31 -16.61 14.15
N GLU A 126 4.88 -16.58 12.94
CA GLU A 126 6.17 -15.98 12.58
C GLU A 126 6.03 -14.64 11.80
N ILE A 127 4.88 -14.39 11.20
CA ILE A 127 4.58 -13.25 10.32
C ILE A 127 4.87 -11.88 10.95
N CYS A 128 4.79 -11.78 12.27
CA CYS A 128 5.20 -10.55 12.94
C CYS A 128 6.68 -10.19 12.70
N VAL A 129 7.52 -11.15 12.30
CA VAL A 129 8.93 -10.89 11.97
C VAL A 129 9.32 -11.64 10.69
N ASN A 130 9.04 -11.05 9.53
CA ASN A 130 9.40 -11.63 8.22
C ASN A 130 10.89 -11.98 8.08
N ALA A 131 11.74 -11.26 8.79
CA ALA A 131 13.19 -11.45 8.75
C ALA A 131 13.67 -12.82 9.27
N ILE A 132 12.81 -13.60 9.93
CA ILE A 132 13.13 -14.97 10.39
C ILE A 132 12.53 -16.07 9.52
N ILE A 133 11.61 -15.74 8.62
CA ILE A 133 11.03 -16.71 7.68
C ILE A 133 12.08 -16.99 6.60
N PRO A 134 12.39 -18.27 6.26
CA PRO A 134 13.43 -18.58 5.28
C PRO A 134 13.28 -17.82 3.96
N ILE A 135 14.38 -17.28 3.45
CA ILE A 135 14.41 -16.48 2.20
C ILE A 135 13.77 -17.23 1.03
N VAL A 136 13.97 -18.55 0.96
CA VAL A 136 13.37 -19.39 -0.08
C VAL A 136 11.84 -19.34 -0.08
N LYS A 137 11.21 -19.19 1.09
CA LYS A 137 9.74 -19.11 1.20
C LYS A 137 9.23 -17.76 0.67
N HIS A 138 9.94 -16.68 0.98
CA HIS A 138 9.64 -15.37 0.40
C HIS A 138 9.84 -15.37 -1.11
N TYR A 139 10.90 -16.01 -1.60
CA TYR A 139 11.15 -16.15 -3.03
C TYR A 139 9.99 -16.89 -3.74
N GLU A 140 9.60 -18.05 -3.24
CA GLU A 140 8.48 -18.84 -3.77
C GLU A 140 7.20 -18.01 -3.82
N LEU A 141 6.89 -17.28 -2.75
CA LEU A 141 5.73 -16.38 -2.71
C LEU A 141 5.80 -15.30 -3.79
N CYS A 142 6.93 -14.61 -3.92
CA CYS A 142 7.10 -13.53 -4.90
C CYS A 142 7.03 -14.03 -6.35
N GLU A 143 7.58 -15.21 -6.65
CA GLU A 143 7.45 -15.83 -7.98
C GLU A 143 5.96 -16.14 -8.29
N HIS A 144 5.21 -16.68 -7.33
CA HIS A 144 3.78 -16.91 -7.51
C HIS A 144 3.00 -15.61 -7.74
N ILE A 145 3.32 -14.55 -6.99
CA ILE A 145 2.70 -13.24 -7.18
C ILE A 145 3.00 -12.70 -8.58
N PHE A 146 4.26 -12.79 -9.01
CA PHE A 146 4.66 -12.36 -10.35
C PHE A 146 3.91 -13.15 -11.42
N GLU A 147 3.86 -14.47 -11.35
CA GLU A 147 3.14 -15.31 -12.30
C GLU A 147 1.65 -14.97 -12.39
N ASP A 148 1.00 -14.68 -11.26
CA ASP A 148 -0.40 -14.26 -11.21
C ASP A 148 -0.64 -12.89 -11.88
N LEU A 149 0.34 -11.99 -11.82
CA LEU A 149 0.20 -10.60 -12.25
C LEU A 149 0.86 -10.28 -13.59
N LYS A 150 1.76 -11.11 -14.10
CA LYS A 150 2.56 -10.80 -15.32
C LYS A 150 1.73 -10.48 -16.56
N ALA A 151 0.53 -11.05 -16.68
CA ALA A 151 -0.38 -10.76 -17.80
C ALA A 151 -0.82 -9.28 -17.81
N ASN A 152 -0.85 -8.63 -16.64
CA ASN A 152 -1.24 -7.22 -16.51
C ASN A 152 -0.15 -6.25 -17.01
N ILE A 153 1.09 -6.70 -17.15
CA ILE A 153 2.20 -5.87 -17.65
C ILE A 153 1.92 -5.39 -19.06
N ASN A 154 1.43 -6.30 -19.92
CA ASN A 154 1.15 -6.03 -21.32
C ASN A 154 -0.32 -5.60 -21.58
N ARG A 155 -1.12 -5.47 -20.54
CA ARG A 155 -2.51 -5.03 -20.66
C ARG A 155 -2.55 -3.55 -21.09
N GLU A 156 -3.51 -3.22 -21.95
CA GLU A 156 -3.79 -1.83 -22.29
C GLU A 156 -4.09 -1.00 -21.02
N LYS A 157 -3.42 0.14 -20.91
CA LYS A 157 -3.55 1.04 -19.74
C LYS A 157 -4.77 1.92 -19.93
N THR A 158 -5.65 1.94 -18.94
CA THR A 158 -6.81 2.83 -18.92
C THR A 158 -6.46 4.19 -18.30
N LYS A 159 -7.30 5.19 -18.52
CA LYS A 159 -7.18 6.50 -17.82
C LYS A 159 -7.25 6.34 -16.30
N TYR A 160 -7.96 5.33 -15.81
CA TYR A 160 -8.01 5.03 -14.38
C TYR A 160 -6.67 4.48 -13.88
N ASP A 161 -6.02 3.57 -14.61
CA ASP A 161 -4.70 3.06 -14.24
C ASP A 161 -3.68 4.19 -14.11
N GLU A 162 -3.73 5.11 -15.08
CA GLU A 162 -2.85 6.28 -15.07
C GLU A 162 -3.16 7.22 -13.89
N PHE A 163 -4.43 7.53 -13.65
CA PHE A 163 -4.85 8.34 -12.50
C PHE A 163 -4.47 7.67 -11.17
N PHE A 164 -4.69 6.35 -11.04
CA PHE A 164 -4.31 5.60 -9.85
C PHE A 164 -2.80 5.68 -9.60
N ASN A 165 -1.99 5.43 -10.62
CA ASN A 165 -0.54 5.42 -10.52
C ASN A 165 0.08 6.81 -10.30
N THR A 166 -0.50 7.87 -10.87
CA THR A 166 0.07 9.22 -10.81
C THR A 166 -0.51 10.10 -9.70
N LYS A 167 -1.68 9.76 -9.16
CA LYS A 167 -2.36 10.57 -8.13
C LYS A 167 -2.71 9.77 -6.89
N VAL A 168 -3.56 8.75 -7.04
CA VAL A 168 -4.14 8.06 -5.88
C VAL A 168 -3.08 7.42 -5.00
N SER A 169 -2.19 6.61 -5.58
CA SER A 169 -1.12 5.95 -4.81
C SER A 169 -0.19 6.94 -4.11
N LEU A 170 0.13 8.07 -4.75
CA LEU A 170 1.00 9.10 -4.18
C LEU A 170 0.34 9.84 -3.02
N VAL A 171 -0.92 10.25 -3.19
CA VAL A 171 -1.67 10.96 -2.14
C VAL A 171 -1.82 10.08 -0.91
N PHE A 172 -2.21 8.82 -1.07
CA PHE A 172 -2.38 7.93 0.08
C PHE A 172 -1.04 7.53 0.72
N ASN A 173 0.03 7.35 -0.04
CA ASN A 173 1.37 7.20 0.55
C ASN A 173 1.75 8.42 1.39
N TYR A 174 1.49 9.63 0.89
CA TYR A 174 1.74 10.87 1.63
C TYR A 174 0.93 10.94 2.94
N LEU A 175 -0.36 10.61 2.89
CA LEU A 175 -1.23 10.58 4.08
C LEU A 175 -0.74 9.56 5.12
N GLU A 176 -0.38 8.36 4.67
CA GLU A 176 0.13 7.30 5.55
C GLU A 176 1.46 7.68 6.20
N ARG A 177 2.39 8.28 5.44
CA ARG A 177 3.70 8.69 5.96
C ARG A 177 3.61 9.83 6.96
N ASN A 178 2.70 10.77 6.76
CA ASN A 178 2.55 11.89 7.68
C ASN A 178 1.83 11.51 8.97
N GLY A 179 0.88 10.58 8.93
CA GLY A 179 0.03 10.28 10.07
C GLY A 179 -0.73 11.51 10.58
N ILE A 180 -1.39 11.39 11.72
CA ILE A 180 -2.12 12.48 12.37
C ILE A 180 -1.50 12.73 13.75
N GLN A 181 -1.27 13.99 14.10
CA GLN A 181 -0.78 14.36 15.42
C GLN A 181 -1.83 14.06 16.48
N ILE A 182 -1.40 13.60 17.66
CA ILE A 182 -2.27 13.18 18.74
C ILE A 182 -1.94 13.87 20.05
N HIS A 183 -2.97 14.04 20.88
CA HIS A 183 -2.80 14.27 22.29
C HIS A 183 -2.64 12.93 23.00
N LYS A 184 -1.39 12.54 23.27
CA LYS A 184 -1.03 11.20 23.71
C LYS A 184 -1.84 10.68 24.89
N PRO A 185 -2.05 11.42 26.01
CA PRO A 185 -2.83 10.92 27.13
C PRO A 185 -4.26 10.51 26.72
N THR A 186 -4.97 11.37 25.99
CA THR A 186 -6.34 11.08 25.53
C THR A 186 -6.36 9.96 24.48
N PHE A 187 -5.31 9.85 23.65
CA PHE A 187 -5.22 8.77 22.66
C PHE A 187 -5.06 7.40 23.35
N GLU A 188 -4.19 7.30 24.35
CA GLU A 188 -3.94 6.04 25.07
C GLU A 188 -5.13 5.62 25.96
N GLU A 189 -5.98 6.56 26.34
CA GLU A 189 -7.24 6.26 27.03
C GLU A 189 -8.27 5.55 26.12
N HIS A 190 -8.31 5.91 24.84
CA HIS A 190 -9.33 5.42 23.90
C HIS A 190 -8.86 4.31 22.96
N PHE A 191 -7.55 4.17 22.74
CA PHE A 191 -7.01 3.25 21.74
C PHE A 191 -5.96 2.30 22.36
N HIS A 192 -4.69 2.57 22.13
CA HIS A 192 -3.59 1.73 22.60
C HIS A 192 -2.37 2.61 22.94
N LYS A 193 -1.44 2.06 23.69
CA LYS A 193 -0.17 2.75 23.96
C LYS A 193 0.60 2.97 22.67
N ILE A 194 1.22 4.12 22.55
CA ILE A 194 1.95 4.52 21.35
C ILE A 194 3.27 5.20 21.70
N ASP A 195 4.31 4.88 20.96
CA ASP A 195 5.57 5.59 21.03
C ASP A 195 5.54 6.78 20.04
N GLY A 196 5.72 7.99 20.57
CA GLY A 196 5.68 9.21 19.76
C GLY A 196 4.36 9.98 19.87
N GLU A 197 4.20 10.97 18.99
CA GLU A 197 3.11 11.96 19.01
C GLU A 197 2.22 11.89 17.76
N ARG A 198 2.34 10.85 16.96
CA ARG A 198 1.56 10.69 15.72
C ARG A 198 0.99 9.29 15.62
N ALA A 199 -0.30 9.23 15.30
CA ALA A 199 -0.96 7.99 14.94
C ALA A 199 -0.84 7.76 13.42
N TYR A 200 -0.50 6.53 13.04
CA TYR A 200 -0.37 6.11 11.67
C TYR A 200 -1.44 5.09 11.32
N THR A 201 -1.88 5.09 10.06
CA THR A 201 -2.76 4.07 9.50
C THR A 201 -2.33 3.72 8.08
N GLN A 202 -2.79 2.60 7.58
CA GLN A 202 -2.69 2.23 6.17
C GLN A 202 -4.10 2.16 5.56
N TYR A 203 -4.19 2.52 4.28
CA TYR A 203 -5.44 2.47 3.54
C TYR A 203 -5.43 1.33 2.51
N ASN A 204 -6.49 0.52 2.54
CA ASN A 204 -6.81 -0.36 1.43
C ASN A 204 -7.55 0.45 0.36
N LEU A 205 -6.92 0.60 -0.80
CA LEU A 205 -7.48 1.33 -1.93
C LEU A 205 -8.29 0.45 -2.89
N ARG A 206 -8.25 -0.88 -2.68
CA ARG A 206 -8.87 -1.88 -3.57
C ARG A 206 -10.11 -2.48 -2.93
N THR A 207 -11.07 -1.63 -2.65
CA THR A 207 -12.39 -2.03 -2.16
C THR A 207 -13.38 -2.10 -3.33
N THR A 208 -14.41 -2.94 -3.20
CA THR A 208 -15.48 -3.07 -4.22
C THR A 208 -16.18 -1.75 -4.52
N THR A 209 -16.29 -0.88 -3.52
CA THR A 209 -16.94 0.43 -3.64
C THR A 209 -15.98 1.55 -4.02
N THR A 210 -14.70 1.25 -4.22
CA THR A 210 -13.61 2.22 -4.41
C THR A 210 -13.40 3.22 -3.25
N ARG A 211 -14.15 3.08 -2.14
CA ARG A 211 -13.93 3.89 -0.93
C ARG A 211 -12.72 3.33 -0.18
N PRO A 212 -11.70 4.13 0.13
CA PRO A 212 -10.58 3.69 0.95
C PRO A 212 -11.07 3.19 2.32
N SER A 213 -10.54 2.05 2.75
CA SER A 213 -10.81 1.52 4.08
C SER A 213 -9.51 1.37 4.86
N ASN A 214 -9.58 1.39 6.19
CA ASN A 214 -8.39 1.16 7.00
C ASN A 214 -7.93 -0.30 6.87
N LYS A 215 -6.66 -0.49 6.56
CA LYS A 215 -5.99 -1.80 6.46
C LYS A 215 -5.26 -2.16 7.75
N PHE A 216 -4.75 -1.15 8.44
CA PHE A 216 -3.94 -1.32 9.63
C PHE A 216 -4.79 -1.34 10.91
N LYS A 217 -4.45 -2.22 11.88
CA LYS A 217 -5.30 -2.52 13.04
C LYS A 217 -5.46 -1.39 14.05
N ASN A 218 -4.66 -0.33 13.97
CA ASN A 218 -4.54 0.63 15.06
C ASN A 218 -5.73 1.57 15.21
N VAL A 219 -6.05 2.36 14.19
CA VAL A 219 -7.15 3.33 14.25
C VAL A 219 -7.95 3.29 12.97
N ASN A 220 -9.23 3.03 13.09
CA ASN A 220 -10.17 3.18 11.98
C ASN A 220 -10.77 4.59 12.00
N TYR A 221 -10.15 5.51 11.28
CA TYR A 221 -10.61 6.92 11.24
C TYR A 221 -12.05 7.07 10.72
N ALA A 222 -12.49 6.18 9.82
CA ALA A 222 -13.84 6.22 9.29
C ALA A 222 -14.92 5.80 10.30
N ALA A 223 -14.53 5.08 11.35
CA ALA A 223 -15.44 4.55 12.37
C ALA A 223 -15.28 5.22 13.75
N LEU A 224 -14.67 6.40 13.82
CA LEU A 224 -14.51 7.13 15.09
C LEU A 224 -15.85 7.57 15.64
N SER A 225 -16.15 7.17 16.88
CA SER A 225 -17.38 7.55 17.57
C SER A 225 -17.45 9.07 17.81
N HIS A 226 -18.63 9.62 17.63
CA HIS A 226 -18.92 11.01 18.02
C HIS A 226 -19.22 11.17 19.53
N LYS A 227 -19.57 10.06 20.21
CA LYS A 227 -20.18 10.11 21.55
C LYS A 227 -19.17 9.91 22.68
N ASN A 228 -18.07 9.17 22.47
CA ASN A 228 -17.14 8.78 23.53
C ASN A 228 -15.94 9.71 23.70
N GLY A 229 -15.86 10.80 22.96
CA GLY A 229 -14.75 11.76 23.08
C GLY A 229 -13.45 11.35 22.37
N CYS A 230 -13.35 10.15 21.76
CA CYS A 230 -12.13 9.65 21.15
C CYS A 230 -11.58 10.56 20.04
N ARG A 231 -12.42 11.37 19.39
CA ARG A 231 -11.99 12.35 18.38
C ARG A 231 -11.10 13.45 18.94
N LYS A 232 -11.21 13.76 20.24
CA LYS A 232 -10.35 14.74 20.93
C LYS A 232 -8.89 14.28 21.05
N SER A 233 -8.65 12.99 20.79
CA SER A 233 -7.29 12.44 20.73
C SER A 233 -6.48 12.99 19.55
N PHE A 234 -7.15 13.47 18.50
CA PHE A 234 -6.49 13.99 17.30
C PHE A 234 -6.43 15.51 17.37
N ILE A 235 -5.24 16.06 17.15
CA ILE A 235 -4.98 17.50 17.18
C ILE A 235 -4.36 17.95 15.86
N PRO A 236 -4.68 19.19 15.42
CA PRO A 236 -4.11 19.70 14.19
C PRO A 236 -2.64 20.10 14.39
N SER A 237 -1.76 19.74 13.46
CA SER A 237 -0.33 20.09 13.53
C SER A 237 -0.08 21.60 13.36
N ASN A 238 -1.03 22.35 12.78
CA ASN A 238 -0.94 23.78 12.48
C ASN A 238 -2.04 24.61 13.14
N GLY A 239 -2.66 24.09 14.18
CA GLY A 239 -3.67 24.81 14.99
C GLY A 239 -5.11 24.67 14.52
N ILE A 240 -5.38 24.21 13.29
CA ILE A 240 -6.75 24.06 12.75
C ILE A 240 -6.93 22.74 11.98
N PHE A 241 -8.12 22.17 12.09
CA PHE A 241 -8.61 21.18 11.13
C PHE A 241 -9.52 21.86 10.10
N VAL A 242 -9.40 21.44 8.85
CA VAL A 242 -10.34 21.83 7.79
C VAL A 242 -11.12 20.57 7.41
N ASP A 243 -12.45 20.63 7.58
CA ASP A 243 -13.36 19.58 7.16
C ASP A 243 -14.00 19.96 5.82
N ILE A 244 -13.83 19.09 4.83
CA ILE A 244 -14.39 19.28 3.48
C ILE A 244 -15.26 18.07 3.18
N ASP A 245 -16.57 18.28 3.15
CA ASP A 245 -17.55 17.26 2.78
C ASP A 245 -18.35 17.66 1.55
N ILE A 246 -18.61 16.68 0.68
CA ILE A 246 -19.47 16.86 -0.49
C ILE A 246 -20.85 16.35 -0.13
N SER A 247 -21.77 17.28 0.09
CA SER A 247 -23.15 16.95 0.45
C SER A 247 -23.79 16.02 -0.55
N ALA A 248 -24.32 14.89 -0.06
CA ALA A 248 -25.08 13.92 -0.84
C ALA A 248 -24.36 13.47 -2.15
N TYR A 249 -23.05 13.22 -2.07
CA TYR A 249 -22.21 12.93 -3.26
C TYR A 249 -22.78 11.84 -4.17
N HIS A 250 -23.14 10.68 -3.63
CA HIS A 250 -23.64 9.56 -4.43
C HIS A 250 -24.97 9.86 -5.11
N PRO A 251 -26.01 10.36 -4.40
CA PRO A 251 -27.23 10.79 -5.05
C PRO A 251 -27.00 11.85 -6.13
N SER A 252 -26.16 12.85 -5.85
CA SER A 252 -25.85 13.92 -6.81
C SER A 252 -25.16 13.38 -8.07
N LEU A 253 -24.23 12.43 -7.92
CA LEU A 253 -23.57 11.78 -9.03
C LEU A 253 -24.56 10.93 -9.85
N SER A 254 -25.41 10.14 -9.19
CA SER A 254 -26.43 9.32 -9.85
C SER A 254 -27.37 10.17 -10.68
N CYS A 255 -27.79 11.31 -10.14
CA CYS A 255 -28.67 12.22 -10.86
C CYS A 255 -28.03 12.84 -12.10
N ARG A 256 -26.74 13.20 -12.01
CA ARG A 256 -25.98 13.65 -13.19
C ARG A 256 -25.86 12.57 -14.27
N LEU A 257 -25.74 11.30 -13.89
CA LEU A 257 -25.63 10.18 -14.83
C LEU A 257 -26.93 9.93 -15.60
N ILE A 258 -28.09 10.26 -14.99
CA ILE A 258 -29.42 10.08 -15.62
C ILE A 258 -30.08 11.42 -16.05
N ASP A 259 -29.28 12.49 -16.05
CA ASP A 259 -29.71 13.85 -16.39
C ASP A 259 -30.94 14.35 -15.58
N TYR A 260 -30.98 13.97 -14.29
CA TYR A 260 -32.03 14.37 -13.36
C TYR A 260 -31.58 15.57 -12.52
N ASN A 261 -32.35 16.65 -12.60
CA ASN A 261 -32.14 17.85 -11.77
C ASN A 261 -32.90 17.75 -10.45
N PHE A 262 -32.18 17.73 -9.35
CA PHE A 262 -32.79 17.86 -8.05
C PHE A 262 -33.39 19.25 -7.85
N PRO A 263 -34.57 19.34 -7.23
CA PRO A 263 -35.06 20.61 -6.71
C PRO A 263 -34.05 21.18 -5.67
N SER A 264 -34.08 22.49 -5.47
CA SER A 264 -33.15 23.24 -4.60
C SER A 264 -33.25 22.95 -3.09
N VAL A 265 -33.79 21.79 -2.72
CA VAL A 265 -33.92 21.30 -1.33
C VAL A 265 -32.91 20.21 -1.06
N ASP A 266 -32.62 19.95 0.21
CA ASP A 266 -31.77 18.83 0.59
C ASP A 266 -32.28 17.52 0.00
N ILE A 267 -31.36 16.79 -0.64
CA ILE A 267 -31.63 15.52 -1.35
C ILE A 267 -32.33 14.50 -0.43
N HIS A 268 -31.90 14.40 0.83
CA HIS A 268 -32.47 13.44 1.76
C HIS A 268 -33.91 13.79 2.10
N SER A 269 -34.19 15.07 2.35
CA SER A 269 -35.54 15.58 2.61
C SER A 269 -36.44 15.38 1.39
N HIS A 270 -35.93 15.59 0.18
CA HIS A 270 -36.67 15.34 -1.05
C HIS A 270 -37.03 13.86 -1.24
N LEU A 271 -36.05 12.96 -1.05
CA LEU A 271 -36.28 11.52 -1.15
C LEU A 271 -37.23 11.01 -0.06
N GLN A 272 -37.09 11.51 1.17
CA GLN A 272 -38.01 11.18 2.28
C GLN A 272 -39.44 11.55 1.94
N ALA A 273 -39.66 12.74 1.39
CA ALA A 273 -40.98 13.18 0.97
C ALA A 273 -41.58 12.31 -0.17
N LEU A 274 -40.74 11.87 -1.11
CA LEU A 274 -41.18 11.01 -2.22
C LEU A 274 -41.52 9.59 -1.75
N TYR A 275 -40.75 9.01 -0.90
CA TYR A 275 -40.91 7.61 -0.48
C TYR A 275 -41.72 7.45 0.80
N LYS A 276 -42.15 8.53 1.46
CA LYS A 276 -42.92 8.52 2.70
C LYS A 276 -42.29 7.66 3.81
N VAL A 277 -40.99 7.72 3.95
CA VAL A 277 -40.19 6.96 4.94
C VAL A 277 -39.85 7.85 6.12
#